data_42dcfa0afc4d696ccef076ffc950c017
#
_entry.id   42dcfa0afc4d696ccef076ffc950c017
#
_cell.length_a   1.000
_cell.length_b   1.000
_cell.length_c   1.000
_cell.angle_alpha   90.00
_cell.angle_beta   90.00
_cell.angle_gamma   90.00
#
_symmetry.space_group_name_H-M   'P 1'
#
loop_
_entity.id
_entity.type
_entity.pdbx_description
1 polymer ?
#
loop_
_entity_poly.entity_id
_entity_poly.type
_entity_poly.pdbx_seq_one_letter_code
_entity_poly.pdbx_strand_id
1 'polypeptide(L)'
;MLRAILDTNVILASLLSNRGASFEILQKLRRGEWRLVLSNHLLLEYEEVLKRNAPTLGMTFDDVDRYLNAISKAADCVELFAPQTPRLLDPDDEPLLRLAEASGARLITTHNLRHLRPAAAHGIAVLLPRDFLRIITQP
;
A
#
# COMPACT_ATOMS: atom_id res chain seq x y z
N MET A 1 6.51 13.63 -8.93
CA MET A 1 6.22 13.18 -7.55
C MET A 1 6.33 11.67 -7.48
N LEU A 2 6.96 11.14 -6.46
CA LEU A 2 7.14 9.71 -6.29
C LEU A 2 5.80 9.00 -6.11
N ARG A 3 5.61 7.88 -6.78
CA ARG A 3 4.41 7.05 -6.70
C ARG A 3 4.77 5.67 -6.18
N ALA A 4 3.97 5.13 -5.28
CA ALA A 4 4.23 3.82 -4.69
C ALA A 4 2.94 3.13 -4.27
N ILE A 5 3.03 1.82 -4.11
CA ILE A 5 1.94 0.98 -3.61
C ILE A 5 2.28 0.56 -2.19
N LEU A 6 1.29 0.60 -1.30
CA LEU A 6 1.43 0.08 0.05
C LEU A 6 0.67 -1.24 0.18
N ASP A 7 1.37 -2.28 0.60
CA ASP A 7 0.71 -3.51 1.00
C ASP A 7 -0.18 -3.25 2.23
N THR A 8 -1.24 -4.01 2.37
CA THR A 8 -2.23 -3.83 3.44
C THR A 8 -1.60 -3.82 4.83
N ASN A 9 -0.55 -4.62 5.05
CA ASN A 9 0.12 -4.67 6.35
C ASN A 9 0.76 -3.34 6.74
N VAL A 10 1.15 -2.50 5.78
CA VAL A 10 1.70 -1.17 6.06
C VAL A 10 0.61 -0.23 6.54
N ILE A 11 -0.57 -0.29 5.92
CA ILE A 11 -1.73 0.51 6.33
C ILE A 11 -2.13 0.14 7.76
N LEU A 12 -2.24 -1.15 8.05
CA LEU A 12 -2.60 -1.61 9.39
C LEU A 12 -1.57 -1.16 10.43
N ALA A 13 -0.29 -1.32 10.13
CA ALA A 13 0.79 -0.92 11.04
C ALA A 13 0.76 0.57 11.34
N SER A 14 0.40 1.40 10.35
CA SER A 14 0.34 2.85 10.51
C SER A 14 -0.73 3.28 11.53
N LEU A 15 -1.77 2.46 11.69
CA LEU A 15 -2.87 2.74 12.62
C LEU A 15 -2.65 2.08 13.98
N LEU A 16 -1.80 1.06 14.07
CA LEU A 16 -1.48 0.39 15.33
C LEU A 16 -0.46 1.15 16.16
N SER A 17 0.38 1.97 15.55
CA SER A 17 1.43 2.71 16.25
C SER A 17 1.68 4.05 15.58
N ASN A 18 1.81 5.10 16.39
CA ASN A 18 2.15 6.44 15.90
C ASN A 18 3.66 6.73 15.97
N ARG A 19 4.48 5.71 16.20
CA ARG A 19 5.94 5.86 16.34
C ARG A 19 6.75 5.20 15.24
N GLY A 20 6.10 4.40 14.39
CA GLY A 20 6.81 3.62 13.38
C GLY A 20 6.93 4.34 12.04
N ALA A 21 7.73 3.74 11.17
CA ALA A 21 7.92 4.25 9.81
C ALA A 21 6.62 4.27 9.02
N SER A 22 5.77 3.27 9.22
CA SER A 22 4.47 3.21 8.52
C SER A 22 3.61 4.43 8.84
N PHE A 23 3.58 4.85 10.11
CA PHE A 23 2.85 6.06 10.50
C PHE A 23 3.38 7.29 9.76
N GLU A 24 4.70 7.48 9.75
CA GLU A 24 5.32 8.63 9.09
C GLU A 24 5.07 8.65 7.59
N ILE A 25 5.07 7.48 6.97
CA ILE A 25 4.76 7.34 5.54
C ILE A 25 3.35 7.89 5.24
N LEU A 26 2.37 7.53 6.06
CA LEU A 26 1.00 7.98 5.88
C LEU A 26 0.84 9.48 6.20
N GLN A 27 1.59 10.00 7.18
CA GLN A 27 1.58 11.44 7.44
C GLN A 27 2.13 12.23 6.26
N LYS A 28 3.18 11.74 5.63
CA LYS A 28 3.74 12.37 4.44
C LYS A 28 2.79 12.29 3.24
N LEU A 29 2.05 11.21 3.12
CA LEU A 29 1.00 11.10 2.10
C LEU A 29 -0.07 12.16 2.29
N ARG A 30 -0.51 12.39 3.52
CA ARG A 30 -1.51 13.41 3.84
C ARG A 30 -1.03 14.81 3.51
N ARG A 31 0.27 15.06 3.61
CA ARG A 31 0.88 16.35 3.26
C ARG A 31 1.15 16.51 1.76
N GLY A 32 0.84 15.48 0.97
CA GLY A 32 1.07 15.52 -0.46
C GLY A 32 2.52 15.35 -0.89
N GLU A 33 3.36 14.77 -0.04
CA GLU A 33 4.79 14.64 -0.31
C GLU A 33 5.13 13.45 -1.22
N TRP A 34 4.20 12.53 -1.38
CA TRP A 34 4.29 11.42 -2.33
C TRP A 34 2.88 10.97 -2.71
N ARG A 35 2.76 10.09 -3.67
CA ARG A 35 1.46 9.69 -4.20
C ARG A 35 1.23 8.20 -4.07
N LEU A 36 0.13 7.81 -3.43
CA LEU A 36 -0.26 6.40 -3.30
C LEU A 36 -0.93 5.94 -4.60
N VAL A 37 -0.65 4.70 -5.01
CA VAL A 37 -1.34 4.07 -6.13
C VAL A 37 -2.25 2.98 -5.59
N LEU A 38 -3.51 3.00 -6.00
CA LEU A 38 -4.54 2.07 -5.55
C LEU A 38 -5.28 1.43 -6.71
N SER A 39 -5.75 0.21 -6.49
CA SER A 39 -6.79 -0.43 -7.30
C SER A 39 -8.02 -0.63 -6.42
N ASN A 40 -9.16 -0.91 -7.05
CA ASN A 40 -10.37 -1.27 -6.30
C ASN A 40 -10.13 -2.52 -5.45
N HIS A 41 -9.40 -3.49 -5.98
CA HIS A 41 -9.07 -4.71 -5.25
C HIS A 41 -8.29 -4.42 -3.98
N LEU A 42 -7.25 -3.59 -4.09
CA LEU A 42 -6.42 -3.24 -2.94
C LEU A 42 -7.18 -2.42 -1.90
N LEU A 43 -8.01 -1.49 -2.36
CA LEU A 43 -8.84 -0.69 -1.45
C LEU A 43 -9.82 -1.56 -0.67
N LEU A 44 -10.43 -2.55 -1.33
CA LEU A 44 -11.32 -3.49 -0.66
C LEU A 44 -10.57 -4.35 0.35
N GLU A 45 -9.33 -4.73 0.05
CA GLU A 45 -8.50 -5.47 0.99
C GLU A 45 -8.15 -4.62 2.21
N TYR A 46 -7.83 -3.35 2.01
CA TYR A 46 -7.63 -2.42 3.13
C TYR A 46 -8.88 -2.38 4.01
N GLU A 47 -10.05 -2.21 3.39
CA GLU A 47 -11.32 -2.14 4.13
C GLU A 47 -11.56 -3.41 4.95
N GLU A 48 -11.39 -4.57 4.35
CA GLU A 48 -11.62 -5.85 5.03
C GLU A 48 -10.71 -5.99 6.26
N VAL A 49 -9.41 -5.74 6.07
CA VAL A 49 -8.44 -5.90 7.15
C VAL A 49 -8.66 -4.87 8.25
N LEU A 50 -8.92 -3.61 7.91
CA LEU A 50 -9.14 -2.58 8.92
C LEU A 50 -10.43 -2.80 9.70
N LYS A 51 -11.51 -3.22 9.04
CA LYS A 51 -12.77 -3.50 9.73
C LYS A 51 -12.66 -4.72 10.63
N ARG A 52 -11.92 -5.73 10.20
CA ARG A 52 -11.65 -6.91 11.03
C ARG A 52 -10.87 -6.55 12.30
N ASN A 53 -9.99 -5.55 12.22
CA ASN A 53 -9.17 -5.09 13.34
C ASN A 53 -9.71 -3.83 14.02
N ALA A 54 -10.90 -3.38 13.66
CA ALA A 54 -11.47 -2.13 14.16
C ALA A 54 -11.52 -2.04 15.69
N PRO A 55 -11.92 -3.09 16.43
CA PRO A 55 -11.89 -3.00 17.89
C PRO A 55 -10.51 -2.74 18.46
N THR A 56 -9.48 -3.41 17.94
CA THR A 56 -8.10 -3.21 18.37
C THR A 56 -7.62 -1.80 18.04
N LEU A 57 -8.06 -1.24 16.91
CA LEU A 57 -7.69 0.09 16.48
C LEU A 57 -8.48 1.20 17.20
N GLY A 58 -9.51 0.84 17.96
CA GLY A 58 -10.40 1.83 18.57
C GLY A 58 -11.21 2.61 17.53
N MET A 59 -11.50 2.00 16.40
CA MET A 59 -12.23 2.63 15.30
C MET A 59 -13.60 1.98 15.12
N THR A 60 -14.58 2.79 14.73
CA THR A 60 -15.86 2.27 14.24
C THR A 60 -15.72 1.95 12.75
N PHE A 61 -16.70 1.24 12.18
CA PHE A 61 -16.72 1.00 10.74
C PHE A 61 -16.84 2.32 9.96
N ASP A 62 -17.56 3.30 10.48
CA ASP A 62 -17.63 4.62 9.87
C ASP A 62 -16.28 5.32 9.88
N ASP A 63 -15.50 5.17 10.96
CA ASP A 63 -14.14 5.70 11.03
C ASP A 63 -13.26 5.09 9.95
N VAL A 64 -13.37 3.79 9.73
CA VAL A 64 -12.62 3.10 8.67
C VAL A 64 -13.01 3.64 7.31
N ASP A 65 -14.31 3.76 7.05
CA ASP A 65 -14.79 4.28 5.77
C ASP A 65 -14.29 5.70 5.49
N ARG A 66 -14.31 6.57 6.50
CA ARG A 66 -13.80 7.95 6.36
C ARG A 66 -12.29 7.97 6.11
N TYR A 67 -11.55 7.11 6.81
CA TYR A 67 -10.10 6.99 6.64
C TYR A 67 -9.77 6.57 5.21
N LEU A 68 -10.44 5.53 4.71
CA LEU A 68 -10.20 5.03 3.36
C LEU A 68 -10.62 6.03 2.28
N ASN A 69 -11.68 6.78 2.54
CA ASN A 69 -12.11 7.83 1.62
C ASN A 69 -11.05 8.93 1.51
N ALA A 70 -10.45 9.31 2.65
CA ALA A 70 -9.38 10.30 2.67
C ALA A 70 -8.14 9.80 1.92
N ILE A 71 -7.77 8.53 2.12
CA ILE A 71 -6.65 7.91 1.40
C ILE A 71 -6.92 7.90 -0.10
N SER A 72 -8.13 7.54 -0.51
CA SER A 72 -8.50 7.47 -1.93
C SER A 72 -8.36 8.82 -2.62
N LYS A 73 -8.66 9.90 -1.91
CA LYS A 73 -8.51 11.26 -2.45
C LYS A 73 -7.05 11.64 -2.66
N ALA A 74 -6.13 11.04 -1.90
CA ALA A 74 -4.69 11.27 -2.02
C ALA A 74 -4.01 10.25 -2.92
N ALA A 75 -4.79 9.45 -3.65
CA ALA A 75 -4.26 8.33 -4.43
C ALA A 75 -4.59 8.46 -5.91
N ASP A 76 -3.77 7.83 -6.73
CA ASP A 76 -4.08 7.55 -8.12
C ASP A 76 -4.77 6.19 -8.16
N CYS A 77 -6.05 6.19 -8.54
CA CYS A 77 -6.84 4.96 -8.62
C CYS A 77 -6.77 4.40 -10.04
N VAL A 78 -6.39 3.13 -10.14
CA VAL A 78 -6.19 2.44 -11.41
C VAL A 78 -7.11 1.24 -11.47
N GLU A 79 -7.86 1.11 -12.55
CA GLU A 79 -8.65 -0.09 -12.79
C GLU A 79 -7.76 -1.21 -13.31
N LEU A 80 -7.99 -2.42 -12.80
CA LEU A 80 -7.26 -3.59 -13.23
C LEU A 80 -8.21 -4.57 -13.89
N PHE A 81 -7.73 -5.13 -15.00
CA PHE A 81 -8.43 -6.21 -15.69
C PHE A 81 -7.91 -7.55 -15.21
N ALA A 82 -8.61 -8.64 -15.55
CA ALA A 82 -8.20 -9.98 -15.13
C ALA A 82 -6.76 -10.29 -15.57
N PRO A 83 -5.94 -10.91 -14.71
CA PRO A 83 -4.57 -11.24 -15.08
C PRO A 83 -4.54 -12.38 -16.09
N GLN A 84 -3.55 -12.33 -16.96
CA GLN A 84 -3.35 -13.42 -17.94
C GLN A 84 -2.58 -14.58 -17.33
N THR A 85 -1.52 -14.26 -16.57
CA THR A 85 -0.63 -15.29 -16.01
C THR A 85 -0.12 -14.84 -14.64
N PRO A 86 -0.24 -15.68 -13.60
CA PRO A 86 0.38 -15.38 -12.31
C PRO A 86 1.90 -15.33 -12.45
N ARG A 87 2.54 -14.40 -11.73
CA ARG A 87 3.98 -14.15 -11.82
C ARG A 87 4.69 -14.23 -10.48
N LEU A 88 3.93 -14.24 -9.37
CA LEU A 88 4.48 -14.32 -8.02
C LEU A 88 4.18 -15.70 -7.45
N LEU A 89 5.00 -16.11 -6.47
CA LEU A 89 4.83 -17.41 -5.82
C LEU A 89 3.52 -17.50 -5.03
N ASP A 90 3.11 -16.41 -4.40
CA ASP A 90 1.88 -16.33 -3.64
C ASP A 90 0.82 -15.66 -4.51
N PRO A 91 -0.27 -16.36 -4.88
CA PRO A 91 -1.33 -15.77 -5.68
C PRO A 91 -1.96 -14.52 -5.06
N ASP A 92 -1.94 -14.40 -3.73
CA ASP A 92 -2.50 -13.23 -3.04
C ASP A 92 -1.67 -11.97 -3.27
N ASP A 93 -0.38 -12.13 -3.61
CA ASP A 93 0.51 -11.00 -3.88
C ASP A 93 0.50 -10.59 -5.36
N GLU A 94 -0.03 -11.43 -6.23
CA GLU A 94 -0.10 -11.12 -7.67
C GLU A 94 -0.81 -9.80 -7.96
N PRO A 95 -1.89 -9.42 -7.26
CA PRO A 95 -2.54 -8.13 -7.51
C PRO A 95 -1.64 -6.91 -7.31
N LEU A 96 -0.69 -6.96 -6.38
CA LEU A 96 0.25 -5.86 -6.16
C LEU A 96 1.19 -5.68 -7.36
N LEU A 97 1.68 -6.79 -7.91
CA LEU A 97 2.52 -6.74 -9.11
C LEU A 97 1.74 -6.21 -10.30
N ARG A 98 0.51 -6.68 -10.49
CA ARG A 98 -0.33 -6.21 -11.59
C ARG A 98 -0.60 -4.72 -11.49
N LEU A 99 -0.86 -4.24 -10.27
CA LEU A 99 -1.09 -2.82 -10.05
C LEU A 99 0.16 -2.01 -10.38
N ALA A 100 1.33 -2.49 -9.96
CA ALA A 100 2.60 -1.81 -10.26
C ALA A 100 2.81 -1.71 -11.76
N GLU A 101 2.59 -2.79 -12.49
CA GLU A 101 2.77 -2.80 -13.95
C GLU A 101 1.76 -1.91 -14.65
N ALA A 102 0.49 -1.99 -14.26
CA ALA A 102 -0.57 -1.21 -14.91
C ALA A 102 -0.43 0.29 -14.64
N SER A 103 0.03 0.66 -13.46
CA SER A 103 0.14 2.07 -13.05
C SER A 103 1.47 2.71 -13.43
N GLY A 104 2.47 1.90 -13.73
CA GLY A 104 3.84 2.39 -13.92
C GLY A 104 4.58 2.67 -12.61
N ALA A 105 3.97 2.41 -11.47
CA ALA A 105 4.65 2.55 -10.17
C ALA A 105 5.75 1.50 -10.06
N ARG A 106 6.92 1.91 -9.60
CA ARG A 106 8.08 1.02 -9.50
C ARG A 106 8.44 0.63 -8.08
N LEU A 107 7.62 1.04 -7.11
CA LEU A 107 7.88 0.79 -5.70
C LEU A 107 6.66 0.16 -5.05
N ILE A 108 6.90 -0.93 -4.31
CA ILE A 108 5.91 -1.55 -3.43
C ILE A 108 6.51 -1.57 -2.04
N THR A 109 5.77 -1.09 -1.05
CA THR A 109 6.21 -1.11 0.34
C THR A 109 5.42 -2.15 1.11
N THR A 110 6.13 -3.04 1.80
CA THR A 110 5.54 -4.14 2.53
C THR A 110 6.43 -4.53 3.71
N HIS A 111 5.82 -5.09 4.77
CA HIS A 111 6.57 -5.73 5.85
C HIS A 111 7.04 -7.14 5.47
N ASN A 112 6.56 -7.68 4.35
CA ASN A 112 6.78 -9.05 3.96
C ASN A 112 7.51 -9.13 2.62
N LEU A 113 8.79 -8.78 2.62
CA LEU A 113 9.64 -8.76 1.42
C LEU A 113 9.70 -10.12 0.74
N ARG A 114 9.65 -11.18 1.52
CA ARG A 114 9.89 -12.54 1.06
C ARG A 114 8.92 -12.96 -0.05
N HIS A 115 7.65 -12.62 0.11
CA HIS A 115 6.60 -13.02 -0.83
C HIS A 115 6.66 -12.24 -2.14
N LEU A 116 7.28 -11.06 -2.12
CA LEU A 116 7.32 -10.17 -3.28
C LEU A 116 8.68 -10.11 -3.96
N ARG A 117 9.65 -10.92 -3.52
CA ARG A 117 10.99 -10.94 -4.14
C ARG A 117 10.97 -11.12 -5.66
N PRO A 118 10.11 -11.99 -6.23
CA PRO A 118 10.10 -12.15 -7.69
C PRO A 118 9.75 -10.88 -8.45
N ALA A 119 9.13 -9.89 -7.81
CA ALA A 119 8.80 -8.62 -8.45
C ALA A 119 10.02 -7.87 -8.98
N ALA A 120 11.19 -8.08 -8.37
CA ALA A 120 12.42 -7.42 -8.81
C ALA A 120 12.77 -7.78 -10.26
N ALA A 121 12.43 -8.98 -10.71
CA ALA A 121 12.66 -9.39 -12.10
C ALA A 121 11.84 -8.58 -13.10
N HIS A 122 10.82 -7.87 -12.65
CA HIS A 122 9.95 -7.00 -13.46
C HIS A 122 10.29 -5.52 -13.30
N GLY A 123 11.44 -5.20 -12.71
CA GLY A 123 11.86 -3.83 -12.52
C GLY A 123 11.15 -3.09 -11.40
N ILE A 124 10.59 -3.81 -10.44
CA ILE A 124 9.84 -3.25 -9.32
C ILE A 124 10.65 -3.44 -8.05
N ALA A 125 10.93 -2.35 -7.35
CA ALA A 125 11.62 -2.40 -6.05
C ALA A 125 10.61 -2.66 -4.94
N VAL A 126 10.90 -3.62 -4.08
CA VAL A 126 10.07 -3.96 -2.92
C VAL A 126 10.84 -3.56 -1.67
N LEU A 127 10.26 -2.69 -0.87
CA LEU A 127 10.94 -2.03 0.24
C LEU A 127 10.19 -2.23 1.55
N LEU A 128 10.95 -2.34 2.65
CA LEU A 128 10.38 -2.21 3.98
C LEU A 128 9.97 -0.75 4.23
N PRO A 129 9.00 -0.51 5.13
CA PRO A 129 8.57 0.86 5.41
C PRO A 129 9.71 1.81 5.77
N ARG A 130 10.68 1.37 6.59
CA ARG A 130 11.81 2.24 6.96
C ARG A 130 12.65 2.68 5.76
N ASP A 131 12.80 1.79 4.78
CA ASP A 131 13.60 2.09 3.59
C ASP A 131 12.84 3.01 2.64
N PHE A 132 11.54 2.79 2.49
CA PHE A 132 10.70 3.69 1.72
C PHE A 132 10.65 5.09 2.37
N LEU A 133 10.54 5.15 3.70
CA LEU A 133 10.53 6.42 4.42
C LEU A 133 11.80 7.23 4.14
N ARG A 134 12.96 6.57 4.09
CA ARG A 134 14.22 7.25 3.74
C ARG A 134 14.14 7.89 2.38
N ILE A 135 13.58 7.18 1.39
CA ILE A 135 13.49 7.69 0.02
C ILE A 135 12.62 8.94 -0.04
N ILE A 136 11.44 8.91 0.59
CA ILE A 136 10.52 10.05 0.54
C ILE A 136 10.92 11.20 1.46
N THR A 137 11.89 10.99 2.35
CA THR A 137 12.40 12.04 3.25
C THR A 137 13.58 12.78 2.63
N GLN A 138 14.25 12.20 1.64
CA GLN A 138 15.39 12.85 0.99
C GLN A 138 14.96 14.10 0.22
N PRO A 139 15.73 15.18 0.34
CA PRO A 139 15.42 16.43 -0.37
C PRO A 139 15.57 16.31 -1.87
#